data_01b8993f03e1b47896bfb469465f0946
#
_entry.id   01b8993f03e1b47896bfb469465f0946
#
_cell.length_a   1.000
_cell.length_b   1.000
_cell.length_c   1.000
_cell.angle_alpha   90.00
_cell.angle_beta   90.00
_cell.angle_gamma   90.00
#
_symmetry.space_group_name_H-M   'P 1'
#
loop_
_entity.id
_entity.type
_entity.pdbx_description
1 polymer ?
#
loop_
_entity_poly.entity_id
_entity_poly.type
_entity_poly.pdbx_seq_one_letter_code
_entity_poly.pdbx_strand_id
1 'polypeptide(L)'
;MKCLILGAGYATRLYPLTKDRPKPLLPVAGIPILQRICEPLMQVKGLDKIYVVTNHRFAGHYHNWKRDYEKHRALPVEIDIWDDGTQTPDDRLGAIGDITFVLRNAKVDDDLMLIAGDNLVEFSLQDFAAFAQPKGAAVCVKDLKSKKLVSLYGVIELNKQGRVVGFEEKPPKPKTTLISIGVYYFGKRHLPLFQEYLEAGHSKDAPGYYLQWLHERIEVFGHVIEGEWFDIGDIDSYNKANEMMMKGIP
;
A
#
# COMPACT_ATOMS: atom_id res chain seq x y z
N MET A 1 -5.66 15.65 -4.48
CA MET A 1 -5.62 14.24 -4.01
C MET A 1 -4.33 14.00 -3.23
N LYS A 2 -4.36 13.18 -2.19
CA LYS A 2 -3.20 12.79 -1.38
C LYS A 2 -2.84 11.32 -1.61
N CYS A 3 -1.61 10.93 -1.29
CA CYS A 3 -1.22 9.52 -1.22
C CYS A 3 -0.67 9.22 0.18
N LEU A 4 -0.97 8.05 0.72
CA LEU A 4 -0.38 7.54 1.95
C LEU A 4 0.33 6.22 1.66
N ILE A 5 1.62 6.16 1.98
CA ILE A 5 2.44 4.96 1.89
C ILE A 5 2.62 4.38 3.29
N LEU A 6 2.23 3.11 3.48
CA LEU A 6 2.34 2.40 4.75
C LEU A 6 3.75 1.82 4.93
N GLY A 7 4.54 2.42 5.80
CA GLY A 7 5.93 2.04 6.05
C GLY A 7 6.26 1.69 7.51
N ALA A 8 5.26 1.62 8.43
CA ALA A 8 5.48 1.42 9.86
C ALA A 8 5.69 -0.05 10.29
N GLY A 9 5.60 -1.00 9.36
CA GLY A 9 5.80 -2.42 9.64
C GLY A 9 7.25 -2.77 10.02
N TYR A 10 7.43 -3.70 10.96
CA TYR A 10 8.74 -4.15 11.45
C TYR A 10 9.40 -5.21 10.57
N ALA A 11 8.67 -5.82 9.66
CA ALA A 11 9.14 -6.79 8.64
C ALA A 11 10.07 -7.90 9.17
N THR A 12 9.74 -8.52 10.31
CA THR A 12 10.57 -9.51 11.00
C THR A 12 10.90 -10.75 10.16
N ARG A 13 10.07 -11.08 9.16
CA ARG A 13 10.31 -12.19 8.21
C ARG A 13 11.50 -11.96 7.27
N LEU A 14 11.96 -10.72 7.16
CA LEU A 14 13.12 -10.33 6.35
C LEU A 14 14.41 -10.19 7.18
N TYR A 15 14.42 -10.59 8.45
CA TYR A 15 15.67 -10.59 9.24
C TYR A 15 16.71 -11.50 8.59
N PRO A 16 18.01 -11.10 8.55
CA PRO A 16 18.58 -9.91 9.22
C PRO A 16 18.47 -8.58 8.44
N LEU A 17 17.98 -8.56 7.19
CA LEU A 17 18.00 -7.38 6.31
C LEU A 17 17.25 -6.17 6.90
N THR A 18 16.20 -6.44 7.67
CA THR A 18 15.32 -5.41 8.26
C THR A 18 15.54 -5.21 9.77
N LYS A 19 16.62 -5.77 10.33
CA LYS A 19 16.92 -5.58 11.75
C LYS A 19 17.23 -4.12 12.09
N ASP A 20 18.02 -3.46 11.22
CA ASP A 20 18.49 -2.09 11.42
C ASP A 20 18.10 -1.13 10.27
N ARG A 21 17.23 -1.58 9.38
CA ARG A 21 16.72 -0.79 8.25
C ARG A 21 15.27 -1.14 7.97
N PRO A 22 14.36 -0.16 7.77
CA PRO A 22 12.98 -0.46 7.44
C PRO A 22 12.86 -1.06 6.04
N LYS A 23 11.94 -1.99 5.85
CA LYS A 23 11.72 -2.70 4.59
C LYS A 23 11.54 -1.78 3.37
N PRO A 24 10.75 -0.68 3.42
CA PRO A 24 10.60 0.22 2.29
C PRO A 24 11.91 0.92 1.85
N LEU A 25 12.93 0.93 2.71
CA LEU A 25 14.26 1.48 2.37
C LEU A 25 15.28 0.41 1.97
N LEU A 26 14.88 -0.88 1.83
CA LEU A 26 15.74 -1.89 1.21
C LEU A 26 15.92 -1.57 -0.28
N PRO A 27 17.16 -1.66 -0.80
CA PRO A 27 17.41 -1.43 -2.22
C PRO A 27 17.01 -2.65 -3.06
N VAL A 28 16.24 -2.43 -4.12
CA VAL A 28 15.99 -3.40 -5.17
C VAL A 28 16.64 -2.88 -6.46
N ALA A 29 17.57 -3.63 -7.02
CA ALA A 29 18.46 -3.17 -8.10
C ALA A 29 19.09 -1.80 -7.80
N GLY A 30 19.58 -1.62 -6.58
CA GLY A 30 20.27 -0.40 -6.14
C GLY A 30 19.35 0.79 -5.74
N ILE A 31 18.05 0.70 -5.95
CA ILE A 31 17.09 1.78 -5.67
C ILE A 31 16.15 1.36 -4.53
N PRO A 32 15.97 2.18 -3.45
CA PRO A 32 15.04 1.88 -2.38
C PRO A 32 13.62 1.59 -2.88
N ILE A 33 12.93 0.61 -2.29
CA ILE A 33 11.53 0.27 -2.63
C ILE A 33 10.65 1.53 -2.55
N LEU A 34 10.77 2.31 -1.50
CA LEU A 34 10.02 3.55 -1.31
C LEU A 34 10.23 4.54 -2.45
N GLN A 35 11.46 4.68 -2.94
CA GLN A 35 11.75 5.55 -4.08
C GLN A 35 11.06 5.05 -5.35
N ARG A 36 11.07 3.73 -5.60
CA ARG A 36 10.36 3.11 -6.73
C ARG A 36 8.84 3.31 -6.67
N ILE A 37 8.27 3.39 -5.47
CA ILE A 37 6.85 3.74 -5.27
C ILE A 37 6.63 5.24 -5.53
N CYS A 38 7.52 6.12 -5.03
CA CYS A 38 7.36 7.55 -5.17
C CYS A 38 7.52 8.06 -6.61
N GLU A 39 8.44 7.50 -7.39
CA GLU A 39 8.72 7.97 -8.77
C GLU A 39 7.49 7.94 -9.70
N PRO A 40 6.73 6.85 -9.84
CA PRO A 40 5.50 6.86 -10.63
C PRO A 40 4.40 7.75 -10.02
N LEU A 41 4.36 7.92 -8.70
CA LEU A 41 3.41 8.82 -8.04
C LEU A 41 3.63 10.28 -8.43
N MET A 42 4.87 10.72 -8.69
CA MET A 42 5.17 12.09 -9.13
C MET A 42 4.50 12.48 -10.46
N GLN A 43 4.01 11.50 -11.22
CA GLN A 43 3.34 11.71 -12.51
C GLN A 43 1.82 11.66 -12.40
N VAL A 44 1.27 11.33 -11.24
CA VAL A 44 -0.18 11.23 -11.04
C VAL A 44 -0.80 12.63 -10.97
N LYS A 45 -1.66 12.94 -11.94
CA LYS A 45 -2.33 14.25 -12.04
C LYS A 45 -3.20 14.53 -10.82
N GLY A 46 -3.04 15.72 -10.26
CA GLY A 46 -3.80 16.16 -9.09
C GLY A 46 -3.30 15.56 -7.76
N LEU A 47 -2.24 14.77 -7.77
CA LEU A 47 -1.51 14.41 -6.56
C LEU A 47 -0.62 15.57 -6.15
N ASP A 48 -0.77 16.07 -4.95
CA ASP A 48 -0.04 17.23 -4.43
C ASP A 48 0.77 16.94 -3.16
N LYS A 49 0.48 15.79 -2.51
CA LYS A 49 1.23 15.37 -1.31
C LYS A 49 1.27 13.85 -1.16
N ILE A 50 2.43 13.35 -0.76
CA ILE A 50 2.68 11.97 -0.35
C ILE A 50 2.99 11.98 1.15
N TYR A 51 2.19 11.28 1.94
CA TYR A 51 2.49 10.94 3.32
C TYR A 51 3.18 9.57 3.36
N VAL A 52 4.21 9.44 4.18
CA VAL A 52 4.84 8.15 4.47
C VAL A 52 4.76 7.94 5.98
N VAL A 53 3.96 6.99 6.44
CA VAL A 53 3.89 6.65 7.85
C VAL A 53 4.96 5.62 8.20
N THR A 54 5.65 5.83 9.31
CA THR A 54 6.69 4.96 9.84
C THR A 54 6.58 4.85 11.35
N ASN A 55 7.16 3.78 11.93
CA ASN A 55 7.34 3.69 13.38
C ASN A 55 8.51 4.56 13.85
N HIS A 56 8.53 4.88 15.16
CA HIS A 56 9.56 5.73 15.78
C HIS A 56 10.96 5.17 15.60
N ARG A 57 11.12 3.86 15.72
CA ARG A 57 12.42 3.19 15.58
C ARG A 57 13.12 3.54 14.27
N PHE A 58 12.38 3.68 13.19
CA PHE A 58 12.93 3.90 11.85
C PHE A 58 12.71 5.31 11.30
N ALA A 59 12.05 6.21 12.03
CA ALA A 59 11.75 7.57 11.56
C ALA A 59 12.98 8.31 11.05
N GLY A 60 14.10 8.23 11.76
CA GLY A 60 15.37 8.83 11.34
C GLY A 60 15.88 8.33 10.00
N HIS A 61 15.65 7.05 9.64
CA HIS A 61 16.04 6.50 8.34
C HIS A 61 15.23 7.12 7.19
N TYR A 62 13.92 7.33 7.39
CA TYR A 62 13.06 7.95 6.39
C TYR A 62 13.37 9.43 6.21
N HIS A 63 13.65 10.17 7.29
CA HIS A 63 14.08 11.58 7.20
C HIS A 63 15.41 11.72 6.46
N ASN A 64 16.38 10.82 6.71
CA ASN A 64 17.65 10.82 5.99
C ASN A 64 17.43 10.50 4.49
N TRP A 65 16.63 9.45 4.19
CA TRP A 65 16.29 9.12 2.81
C TRP A 65 15.60 10.29 2.09
N LYS A 66 14.62 10.93 2.72
CA LYS A 66 13.91 12.11 2.14
C LYS A 66 14.89 13.22 1.81
N ARG A 67 15.73 13.63 2.77
CA ARG A 67 16.74 14.66 2.57
C ARG A 67 17.67 14.34 1.38
N ASP A 68 18.14 13.09 1.30
CA ASP A 68 19.03 12.68 0.22
C ASP A 68 18.31 12.60 -1.12
N TYR A 69 17.04 12.19 -1.12
CA TYR A 69 16.19 12.11 -2.30
C TYR A 69 15.85 13.49 -2.89
N GLU A 70 15.65 14.49 -2.04
CA GLU A 70 15.34 15.88 -2.42
C GLU A 70 16.57 16.71 -2.78
N LYS A 71 17.77 16.30 -2.34
CA LYS A 71 19.00 17.11 -2.40
C LYS A 71 19.37 17.67 -3.78
N HIS A 72 19.04 16.97 -4.85
CA HIS A 72 19.47 17.31 -6.21
C HIS A 72 18.31 17.51 -7.19
N ARG A 73 17.07 17.58 -6.69
CA ARG A 73 15.88 17.75 -7.50
C ARG A 73 14.75 18.42 -6.75
N ALA A 74 14.05 19.33 -7.45
CA ALA A 74 12.75 19.80 -6.98
C ALA A 74 11.71 18.72 -7.30
N LEU A 75 11.02 18.20 -6.28
CA LEU A 75 9.95 17.25 -6.48
C LEU A 75 8.66 17.99 -6.85
N PRO A 76 7.90 17.49 -7.83
CA PRO A 76 6.60 18.09 -8.18
C PRO A 76 5.52 17.83 -7.12
N VAL A 77 5.75 16.85 -6.24
CA VAL A 77 4.84 16.46 -5.14
C VAL A 77 5.63 16.47 -3.84
N GLU A 78 5.09 17.11 -2.82
CA GLU A 78 5.69 17.17 -1.48
C GLU A 78 5.61 15.81 -0.78
N ILE A 79 6.68 15.42 -0.07
CA ILE A 79 6.73 14.20 0.74
C ILE A 79 6.81 14.57 2.23
N ASP A 80 5.89 14.04 3.04
CA ASP A 80 5.89 14.19 4.50
C ASP A 80 6.09 12.83 5.17
N ILE A 81 7.02 12.79 6.15
CA ILE A 81 7.25 11.61 6.97
C ILE A 81 6.50 11.76 8.29
N TRP A 82 5.67 10.76 8.61
CA TRP A 82 4.85 10.70 9.81
C TRP A 82 5.30 9.57 10.72
N ASP A 83 5.82 9.92 11.88
CA ASP A 83 6.21 9.00 12.94
C ASP A 83 4.98 8.66 13.79
N ASP A 84 4.57 7.39 13.83
CA ASP A 84 3.42 6.91 14.58
C ASP A 84 3.68 6.79 16.10
N GLY A 85 4.95 6.98 16.54
CA GLY A 85 5.40 6.91 17.92
C GLY A 85 5.67 5.50 18.43
N THR A 86 5.38 4.44 17.67
CA THR A 86 5.58 3.05 18.12
C THR A 86 7.05 2.63 18.05
N GLN A 87 7.51 1.85 19.02
CA GLN A 87 8.92 1.49 19.16
C GLN A 87 9.21 0.00 18.98
N THR A 88 8.20 -0.83 19.12
CA THR A 88 8.30 -2.29 19.11
C THR A 88 7.19 -2.93 18.28
N PRO A 89 7.33 -4.19 17.86
CA PRO A 89 6.23 -4.90 17.20
C PRO A 89 4.96 -5.02 18.04
N ASP A 90 5.08 -4.96 19.37
CA ASP A 90 3.96 -5.20 20.29
C ASP A 90 3.07 -3.96 20.47
N ASP A 91 3.63 -2.75 20.37
CA ASP A 91 2.89 -1.49 20.50
C ASP A 91 2.40 -0.92 19.15
N ARG A 92 2.65 -1.62 18.02
CA ARG A 92 2.27 -1.18 16.68
C ARG A 92 0.80 -0.79 16.57
N LEU A 93 0.52 0.27 15.84
CA LEU A 93 -0.86 0.70 15.56
C LEU A 93 -1.57 -0.27 14.61
N GLY A 94 -0.82 -0.95 13.73
CA GLY A 94 -1.35 -1.74 12.62
C GLY A 94 -1.76 -0.86 11.44
N ALA A 95 -1.92 -1.47 10.27
CA ALA A 95 -2.10 -0.70 9.03
C ALA A 95 -3.31 0.25 9.07
N ILE A 96 -4.44 -0.17 9.62
CA ILE A 96 -5.64 0.70 9.73
C ILE A 96 -5.44 1.76 10.82
N GLY A 97 -4.72 1.44 11.90
CA GLY A 97 -4.32 2.40 12.92
C GLY A 97 -3.41 3.48 12.36
N ASP A 98 -2.42 3.11 11.54
CA ASP A 98 -1.50 4.03 10.88
C ASP A 98 -2.23 4.97 9.91
N ILE A 99 -3.17 4.43 9.12
CA ILE A 99 -4.04 5.24 8.25
C ILE A 99 -4.81 6.26 9.08
N THR A 100 -5.51 5.81 10.11
CA THR A 100 -6.33 6.68 10.96
C THR A 100 -5.48 7.72 11.68
N PHE A 101 -4.28 7.35 12.14
CA PHE A 101 -3.31 8.27 12.74
C PHE A 101 -2.96 9.41 11.77
N VAL A 102 -2.59 9.10 10.53
CA VAL A 102 -2.23 10.12 9.54
C VAL A 102 -3.45 10.95 9.14
N LEU A 103 -4.60 10.34 8.86
CA LEU A 103 -5.82 11.06 8.51
C LEU A 103 -6.18 12.13 9.53
N ARG A 104 -6.09 11.79 10.82
CA ARG A 104 -6.43 12.69 11.93
C ARG A 104 -5.37 13.78 12.14
N ASN A 105 -4.09 13.41 12.21
CA ASN A 105 -3.03 14.34 12.59
C ASN A 105 -2.61 15.26 11.44
N ALA A 106 -2.60 14.77 10.21
CA ALA A 106 -2.37 15.58 9.01
C ALA A 106 -3.64 16.32 8.53
N LYS A 107 -4.80 16.09 9.19
CA LYS A 107 -6.09 16.67 8.82
C LYS A 107 -6.41 16.47 7.34
N VAL A 108 -6.26 15.24 6.87
CA VAL A 108 -6.46 14.89 5.45
C VAL A 108 -7.93 15.09 5.10
N ASP A 109 -8.19 16.05 4.23
CA ASP A 109 -9.52 16.47 3.78
C ASP A 109 -9.61 16.45 2.24
N ASP A 110 -9.16 15.35 1.63
CA ASP A 110 -9.07 15.16 0.19
C ASP A 110 -9.18 13.66 -0.15
N ASP A 111 -9.34 13.33 -1.43
CA ASP A 111 -9.26 11.94 -1.89
C ASP A 111 -7.89 11.35 -1.56
N LEU A 112 -7.86 10.06 -1.21
CA LEU A 112 -6.67 9.36 -0.75
C LEU A 112 -6.36 8.13 -1.61
N MET A 113 -5.17 8.09 -2.20
CA MET A 113 -4.55 6.85 -2.65
C MET A 113 -3.75 6.23 -1.49
N LEU A 114 -3.90 4.94 -1.25
CA LEU A 114 -3.19 4.20 -0.22
C LEU A 114 -2.34 3.12 -0.87
N ILE A 115 -1.05 3.06 -0.51
CA ILE A 115 -0.11 2.08 -1.05
C ILE A 115 0.63 1.39 0.11
N ALA A 116 0.67 0.06 0.09
CA ALA A 116 1.52 -0.70 0.98
C ALA A 116 3.00 -0.51 0.61
N GLY A 117 3.84 -0.15 1.57
CA GLY A 117 5.24 0.25 1.35
C GLY A 117 6.21 -0.88 1.00
N ASP A 118 5.68 -2.08 0.75
CA ASP A 118 6.42 -3.28 0.38
C ASP A 118 6.12 -3.77 -1.04
N ASN A 119 5.28 -3.04 -1.77
CA ASN A 119 4.90 -3.38 -3.12
C ASN A 119 5.79 -2.69 -4.16
N LEU A 120 6.27 -3.46 -5.13
CA LEU A 120 6.81 -2.92 -6.37
C LEU A 120 5.73 -3.04 -7.44
N VAL A 121 5.40 -1.93 -8.08
CA VAL A 121 4.34 -1.84 -9.07
C VAL A 121 4.90 -1.37 -10.41
N GLU A 122 4.72 -2.17 -11.45
CA GLU A 122 5.15 -1.87 -12.82
C GLU A 122 3.92 -1.66 -13.71
N PHE A 123 2.95 -0.90 -13.20
CA PHE A 123 1.76 -0.46 -13.92
C PHE A 123 1.46 1.01 -13.64
N SER A 124 0.61 1.62 -14.45
CA SER A 124 0.28 3.05 -14.36
C SER A 124 -0.59 3.37 -13.15
N LEU A 125 -0.01 4.03 -12.14
CA LEU A 125 -0.77 4.59 -11.02
C LEU A 125 -1.69 5.75 -11.47
N GLN A 126 -1.32 6.46 -12.55
CA GLN A 126 -2.18 7.47 -13.17
C GLN A 126 -3.46 6.86 -13.73
N ASP A 127 -3.39 5.70 -14.42
CA ASP A 127 -4.56 5.04 -14.98
C ASP A 127 -5.45 4.48 -13.88
N PHE A 128 -4.85 3.96 -12.80
CA PHE A 128 -5.60 3.56 -11.61
C PHE A 128 -6.33 4.75 -10.97
N ALA A 129 -5.67 5.89 -10.79
CA ALA A 129 -6.30 7.10 -10.24
C ALA A 129 -7.47 7.56 -11.11
N ALA A 130 -7.29 7.61 -12.44
CA ALA A 130 -8.33 8.00 -13.40
C ALA A 130 -9.53 7.02 -13.39
N PHE A 131 -9.26 5.73 -13.22
CA PHE A 131 -10.32 4.71 -13.07
C PHE A 131 -11.08 4.87 -11.74
N ALA A 132 -10.37 5.14 -10.64
CA ALA A 132 -10.90 5.12 -9.28
C ALA A 132 -11.68 6.38 -8.91
N GLN A 133 -11.20 7.55 -9.35
CA GLN A 133 -11.75 8.86 -8.97
C GLN A 133 -13.29 8.96 -9.21
N PRO A 134 -13.84 8.63 -10.39
CA PRO A 134 -15.28 8.72 -10.61
C PRO A 134 -16.09 7.66 -9.83
N LYS A 135 -15.45 6.60 -9.33
CA LYS A 135 -16.07 5.51 -8.58
C LYS A 135 -16.09 5.78 -7.07
N GLY A 136 -15.17 6.60 -6.57
CA GLY A 136 -15.06 6.98 -5.17
C GLY A 136 -14.42 5.95 -4.25
N ALA A 137 -14.41 4.65 -4.58
CA ALA A 137 -13.63 3.63 -3.87
C ALA A 137 -13.20 2.54 -4.83
N ALA A 138 -11.90 2.22 -4.84
CA ALA A 138 -11.34 1.20 -5.72
C ALA A 138 -10.11 0.51 -5.11
N VAL A 139 -9.80 -0.67 -5.64
CA VAL A 139 -8.62 -1.47 -5.28
C VAL A 139 -7.96 -2.01 -6.55
N CYS A 140 -6.63 -1.98 -6.60
CA CYS A 140 -5.90 -2.71 -7.64
C CYS A 140 -5.96 -4.22 -7.41
N VAL A 141 -6.20 -4.94 -8.49
CA VAL A 141 -6.42 -6.39 -8.50
C VAL A 141 -5.45 -7.04 -9.47
N LYS A 142 -4.78 -8.10 -9.04
CA LYS A 142 -3.93 -8.94 -9.89
C LYS A 142 -4.55 -10.34 -10.01
N ASP A 143 -4.55 -10.87 -11.23
CA ASP A 143 -4.90 -12.27 -11.46
C ASP A 143 -3.63 -13.12 -11.45
N LEU A 144 -3.44 -13.93 -10.40
CA LEU A 144 -2.28 -14.81 -10.26
C LEU A 144 -2.40 -16.12 -11.07
N LYS A 145 -3.56 -16.39 -11.70
CA LYS A 145 -3.83 -17.62 -12.46
C LYS A 145 -3.62 -18.93 -11.67
N SER A 146 -3.42 -18.86 -10.36
CA SER A 146 -3.10 -19.99 -9.49
C SER A 146 -3.83 -19.91 -8.15
N LYS A 147 -4.77 -20.81 -7.91
CA LYS A 147 -5.50 -20.90 -6.63
C LYS A 147 -4.60 -21.20 -5.43
N LYS A 148 -3.48 -21.87 -5.63
CA LYS A 148 -2.52 -22.14 -4.56
C LYS A 148 -1.82 -20.87 -4.08
N LEU A 149 -1.46 -19.98 -4.98
CA LEU A 149 -0.74 -18.76 -4.64
C LEU A 149 -1.67 -17.72 -4.01
N VAL A 150 -2.92 -17.61 -4.46
CA VAL A 150 -3.84 -16.57 -4.00
C VAL A 150 -4.27 -16.75 -2.54
N SER A 151 -4.19 -17.96 -1.97
CA SER A 151 -4.49 -18.18 -0.54
C SER A 151 -3.53 -17.48 0.44
N LEU A 152 -2.46 -16.87 -0.06
CA LEU A 152 -1.55 -16.04 0.73
C LEU A 152 -2.01 -14.57 0.84
N TYR A 153 -3.03 -14.18 0.08
CA TYR A 153 -3.47 -12.79 -0.11
C TYR A 153 -4.97 -12.62 0.15
N GLY A 154 -5.42 -11.38 0.14
CA GLY A 154 -6.84 -11.05 0.11
C GLY A 154 -7.43 -11.38 -1.26
N VAL A 155 -8.36 -12.34 -1.31
CA VAL A 155 -9.00 -12.83 -2.55
C VAL A 155 -10.28 -12.07 -2.83
N ILE A 156 -10.45 -11.62 -4.08
CA ILE A 156 -11.54 -10.75 -4.53
C ILE A 156 -12.44 -11.49 -5.51
N GLU A 157 -13.76 -11.30 -5.37
CA GLU A 157 -14.77 -11.63 -6.38
C GLU A 157 -15.31 -10.35 -7.01
N LEU A 158 -15.25 -10.25 -8.34
CA LEU A 158 -15.79 -9.13 -9.10
C LEU A 158 -17.02 -9.55 -9.91
N ASN A 159 -18.02 -8.69 -9.96
CA ASN A 159 -19.12 -8.86 -10.92
C ASN A 159 -18.71 -8.35 -12.33
N LYS A 160 -19.64 -8.47 -13.30
CA LYS A 160 -19.39 -8.04 -14.70
C LYS A 160 -19.11 -6.54 -14.87
N GLN A 161 -19.52 -5.71 -13.89
CA GLN A 161 -19.28 -4.26 -13.87
C GLN A 161 -17.96 -3.90 -13.14
N GLY A 162 -17.20 -4.91 -12.67
CA GLY A 162 -15.96 -4.71 -11.91
C GLY A 162 -16.18 -4.31 -10.46
N ARG A 163 -17.42 -4.38 -9.92
CA ARG A 163 -17.70 -4.15 -8.50
C ARG A 163 -17.29 -5.36 -7.68
N VAL A 164 -16.68 -5.12 -6.52
CA VAL A 164 -16.37 -6.14 -5.52
C VAL A 164 -17.66 -6.66 -4.91
N VAL A 165 -17.90 -7.96 -5.04
CA VAL A 165 -19.08 -8.68 -4.54
C VAL A 165 -18.70 -9.73 -3.50
N GLY A 166 -17.41 -9.98 -3.31
CA GLY A 166 -16.88 -10.83 -2.25
C GLY A 166 -15.41 -10.53 -2.00
N PHE A 167 -15.02 -10.64 -0.74
CA PHE A 167 -13.63 -10.50 -0.28
C PHE A 167 -13.37 -11.46 0.86
N GLU A 168 -12.28 -12.21 0.81
CA GLU A 168 -11.82 -13.08 1.88
C GLU A 168 -10.32 -12.90 2.08
N GLU A 169 -9.90 -12.57 3.32
CA GLU A 169 -8.48 -12.44 3.66
C GLU A 169 -7.88 -13.83 3.86
N LYS A 170 -6.91 -14.20 3.02
CA LYS A 170 -6.13 -15.46 3.06
C LYS A 170 -7.01 -16.72 3.19
N PRO A 171 -7.99 -16.92 2.31
CA PRO A 171 -8.88 -18.06 2.42
C PRO A 171 -8.17 -19.38 2.13
N PRO A 172 -8.45 -20.45 2.89
CA PRO A 172 -7.88 -21.78 2.63
C PRO A 172 -8.41 -22.41 1.33
N LYS A 173 -9.58 -21.96 0.85
CA LYS A 173 -10.22 -22.43 -0.38
C LYS A 173 -10.69 -21.25 -1.21
N PRO A 174 -9.78 -20.58 -1.96
CA PRO A 174 -10.11 -19.40 -2.71
C PRO A 174 -11.10 -19.67 -3.85
N LYS A 175 -12.08 -18.79 -4.01
CA LYS A 175 -13.12 -18.89 -5.04
C LYS A 175 -12.61 -18.43 -6.42
N THR A 176 -11.74 -17.40 -6.42
CA THR A 176 -11.18 -16.82 -7.65
C THR A 176 -9.66 -16.86 -7.63
N THR A 177 -9.01 -16.40 -8.71
CA THR A 177 -7.57 -16.19 -8.79
C THR A 177 -7.19 -14.71 -8.69
N LEU A 178 -8.16 -13.84 -8.39
CA LEU A 178 -7.99 -12.40 -8.26
C LEU A 178 -7.62 -12.04 -6.82
N ILE A 179 -6.57 -11.23 -6.66
CA ILE A 179 -6.09 -10.77 -5.34
C ILE A 179 -6.05 -9.25 -5.25
N SER A 180 -6.21 -8.72 -4.05
CA SER A 180 -5.85 -7.33 -3.71
C SER A 180 -4.34 -7.21 -3.56
N ILE A 181 -3.75 -6.18 -4.16
CA ILE A 181 -2.30 -5.99 -4.18
C ILE A 181 -1.81 -4.82 -3.32
N GLY A 182 -2.62 -4.35 -2.37
CA GLY A 182 -2.19 -3.31 -1.44
C GLY A 182 -2.13 -1.90 -2.04
N VAL A 183 -2.84 -1.65 -3.14
CA VAL A 183 -3.03 -0.31 -3.72
C VAL A 183 -4.52 -0.01 -3.78
N TYR A 184 -4.93 1.06 -3.09
CA TYR A 184 -6.34 1.41 -2.90
C TYR A 184 -6.56 2.88 -3.21
N TYR A 185 -7.81 3.24 -3.48
CA TYR A 185 -8.28 4.61 -3.60
C TYR A 185 -9.57 4.79 -2.79
N PHE A 186 -9.63 5.86 -2.02
CA PHE A 186 -10.80 6.25 -1.25
C PHE A 186 -11.10 7.72 -1.48
N GLY A 187 -12.28 8.03 -2.00
CA GLY A 187 -12.78 9.38 -2.08
C GLY A 187 -12.93 9.97 -0.67
N LYS A 188 -12.70 11.27 -0.51
CA LYS A 188 -12.79 12.02 0.75
C LYS A 188 -13.99 11.62 1.62
N ARG A 189 -15.17 11.45 1.01
CA ARG A 189 -16.42 11.08 1.72
C ARG A 189 -16.35 9.73 2.44
N HIS A 190 -15.41 8.86 2.07
CA HIS A 190 -15.26 7.52 2.66
C HIS A 190 -14.17 7.44 3.73
N LEU A 191 -13.36 8.50 3.92
CA LEU A 191 -12.29 8.50 4.92
C LEU A 191 -12.78 8.34 6.37
N PRO A 192 -13.94 8.89 6.78
CA PRO A 192 -14.47 8.66 8.11
C PRO A 192 -14.73 7.18 8.45
N LEU A 193 -14.97 6.33 7.44
CA LEU A 193 -15.23 4.90 7.62
C LEU A 193 -14.03 4.14 8.24
N PHE A 194 -12.81 4.65 8.12
CA PHE A 194 -11.65 4.07 8.81
C PHE A 194 -11.78 4.18 10.32
N GLN A 195 -12.25 5.32 10.82
CA GLN A 195 -12.48 5.53 12.25
C GLN A 195 -13.66 4.67 12.74
N GLU A 196 -14.77 4.63 12.01
CA GLU A 196 -15.93 3.80 12.32
C GLU A 196 -15.55 2.31 12.42
N TYR A 197 -14.71 1.84 11.50
CA TYR A 197 -14.21 0.45 11.50
C TYR A 197 -13.44 0.12 12.79
N LEU A 198 -12.55 1.01 13.24
CA LEU A 198 -11.78 0.82 14.47
C LEU A 198 -12.67 0.91 15.72
N GLU A 199 -13.59 1.87 15.78
CA GLU A 199 -14.54 2.05 16.90
C GLU A 199 -15.48 0.85 17.04
N ALA A 200 -15.80 0.17 15.95
CA ALA A 200 -16.56 -1.09 15.97
C ALA A 200 -15.74 -2.30 16.47
N GLY A 201 -14.45 -2.11 16.84
CA GLY A 201 -13.59 -3.14 17.41
C GLY A 201 -13.01 -4.14 16.40
N HIS A 202 -13.01 -3.80 15.11
CA HIS A 202 -12.45 -4.66 14.07
C HIS A 202 -10.91 -4.67 14.07
N SER A 203 -10.32 -5.66 13.38
CA SER A 203 -8.87 -5.84 13.30
C SER A 203 -8.17 -4.64 12.66
N LYS A 204 -7.13 -4.14 13.32
CA LYS A 204 -6.30 -3.01 12.86
C LYS A 204 -5.13 -3.44 11.94
N ASP A 205 -4.86 -4.75 11.81
CA ASP A 205 -3.60 -5.26 11.28
C ASP A 205 -3.46 -5.18 9.75
N ALA A 206 -4.51 -5.50 9.00
CA ALA A 206 -4.40 -5.59 7.54
C ALA A 206 -5.52 -4.84 6.81
N PRO A 207 -5.19 -4.08 5.74
CA PRO A 207 -6.19 -3.40 4.92
C PRO A 207 -7.22 -4.35 4.28
N GLY A 208 -6.88 -5.64 4.11
CA GLY A 208 -7.80 -6.65 3.60
C GLY A 208 -9.04 -6.84 4.48
N TYR A 209 -8.89 -6.89 5.80
CA TYR A 209 -10.03 -6.97 6.72
C TYR A 209 -10.93 -5.73 6.64
N TYR A 210 -10.33 -4.55 6.45
CA TYR A 210 -11.09 -3.33 6.22
C TYR A 210 -11.87 -3.40 4.90
N LEU A 211 -11.24 -3.88 3.82
CA LEU A 211 -11.89 -4.03 2.53
C LEU A 211 -13.04 -5.04 2.58
N GLN A 212 -12.88 -6.14 3.33
CA GLN A 212 -13.92 -7.15 3.58
C GLN A 212 -15.15 -6.52 4.25
N TRP A 213 -14.94 -5.66 5.23
CA TRP A 213 -16.00 -4.92 5.92
C TRP A 213 -16.62 -3.83 5.05
N LEU A 214 -15.78 -3.13 4.26
CA LEU A 214 -16.17 -1.96 3.49
C LEU A 214 -17.08 -2.29 2.31
N HIS A 215 -16.78 -3.38 1.54
CA HIS A 215 -17.51 -3.70 0.32
C HIS A 215 -18.99 -4.06 0.57
N GLU A 216 -19.36 -4.39 1.80
CA GLU A 216 -20.74 -4.62 2.22
C GLU A 216 -21.51 -3.31 2.51
N ARG A 217 -20.81 -2.18 2.64
CA ARG A 217 -21.36 -0.87 3.05
C ARG A 217 -21.38 0.15 1.95
N ILE A 218 -20.36 0.10 1.08
CA ILE A 218 -20.27 0.99 -0.08
C ILE A 218 -19.89 0.18 -1.32
N GLU A 219 -20.09 0.77 -2.49
CA GLU A 219 -19.57 0.19 -3.73
C GLU A 219 -18.05 0.38 -3.80
N VAL A 220 -17.33 -0.73 -3.93
CA VAL A 220 -15.89 -0.77 -4.17
C VAL A 220 -15.64 -1.44 -5.52
N PHE A 221 -14.73 -0.89 -6.32
CA PHE A 221 -14.45 -1.40 -7.66
C PHE A 221 -13.03 -1.96 -7.77
N GLY A 222 -12.88 -3.08 -8.44
CA GLY A 222 -11.59 -3.70 -8.74
C GLY A 222 -11.04 -3.21 -10.09
N HIS A 223 -9.82 -2.69 -10.08
CA HIS A 223 -9.06 -2.39 -11.28
C HIS A 223 -8.06 -3.53 -11.53
N VAL A 224 -8.35 -4.38 -12.50
CA VAL A 224 -7.46 -5.51 -12.84
C VAL A 224 -6.27 -4.98 -13.62
N ILE A 225 -5.07 -5.13 -13.05
CA ILE A 225 -3.82 -4.66 -13.66
C ILE A 225 -3.21 -5.70 -14.60
N GLU A 226 -2.59 -5.24 -15.68
CA GLU A 226 -1.87 -6.08 -16.63
C GLU A 226 -0.34 -6.09 -16.41
N GLY A 227 0.22 -5.10 -15.70
CA GLY A 227 1.66 -4.98 -15.41
C GLY A 227 2.17 -5.97 -14.36
N GLU A 228 3.49 -5.99 -14.17
CA GLU A 228 4.11 -6.79 -13.12
C GLU A 228 3.90 -6.17 -11.73
N TRP A 229 3.87 -7.04 -10.75
CA TRP A 229 3.73 -6.70 -9.34
C TRP A 229 4.54 -7.67 -8.49
N PHE A 230 5.26 -7.13 -7.51
CA PHE A 230 6.05 -7.92 -6.58
C PHE A 230 5.70 -7.53 -5.14
N ASP A 231 5.28 -8.52 -4.36
CA ASP A 231 5.16 -8.42 -2.91
C ASP A 231 6.47 -8.90 -2.28
N ILE A 232 7.16 -7.98 -1.61
CA ILE A 232 8.39 -8.31 -0.89
C ILE A 232 8.03 -8.75 0.53
N GLY A 233 7.57 -10.00 0.66
CA GLY A 233 7.11 -10.56 1.94
C GLY A 233 8.21 -11.25 2.76
N ASP A 234 9.26 -11.75 2.11
CA ASP A 234 10.34 -12.55 2.68
C ASP A 234 11.64 -12.40 1.87
N ILE A 235 12.71 -13.09 2.29
CA ILE A 235 14.04 -13.03 1.64
C ILE A 235 13.98 -13.57 0.22
N ASP A 236 13.22 -14.62 -0.06
CA ASP A 236 13.15 -15.23 -1.37
C ASP A 236 12.45 -14.30 -2.38
N SER A 237 11.33 -13.71 -1.99
CA SER A 237 10.62 -12.72 -2.81
C SER A 237 11.45 -11.45 -3.03
N TYR A 238 12.23 -11.01 -2.03
CA TYR A 238 13.18 -9.90 -2.16
C TYR A 238 14.29 -10.21 -3.19
N ASN A 239 14.93 -11.38 -3.09
CA ASN A 239 15.99 -11.78 -4.01
C ASN A 239 15.45 -11.91 -5.44
N LYS A 240 14.28 -12.51 -5.61
CA LYS A 240 13.61 -12.64 -6.91
C LYS A 240 13.31 -11.27 -7.53
N ALA A 241 12.73 -10.34 -6.77
CA ALA A 241 12.47 -8.98 -7.25
C ALA A 241 13.75 -8.27 -7.65
N ASN A 242 14.82 -8.41 -6.84
CA ASN A 242 16.12 -7.81 -7.11
C ASN A 242 16.75 -8.36 -8.42
N GLU A 243 16.71 -9.66 -8.64
CA GLU A 243 17.23 -10.28 -9.87
C GLU A 243 16.43 -9.85 -11.12
N MET A 244 15.12 -9.82 -11.04
CA MET A 244 14.25 -9.43 -12.16
C MET A 244 14.49 -7.97 -12.55
N MET A 245 14.53 -7.07 -11.56
CA MET A 245 14.80 -5.66 -11.80
C MET A 245 16.21 -5.38 -12.33
N MET A 246 17.24 -6.15 -11.92
CA MET A 246 18.60 -6.05 -12.46
C MET A 246 18.68 -6.47 -13.93
N LYS A 247 17.87 -7.42 -14.36
CA LYS A 247 17.82 -7.89 -15.75
C LYS A 247 17.09 -6.93 -16.70
N GLY A 248 16.52 -5.86 -16.17
CA GLY A 248 15.73 -4.90 -16.97
C GLY A 248 14.48 -5.54 -17.58
N ILE A 249 13.93 -6.55 -16.92
CA ILE A 249 12.66 -7.16 -17.32
C ILE A 249 11.58 -6.22 -16.80
N PRO A 250 10.79 -5.62 -17.71
CA PRO A 250 9.67 -4.80 -17.34
C PRO A 250 8.59 -5.60 -16.63
#